data_9a25d1a3fe30045571415d3b1dd0ff03
#
_entry.id   9a25d1a3fe30045571415d3b1dd0ff03
#
_cell.length_a   1.000
_cell.length_b   1.000
_cell.length_c   1.000
_cell.angle_alpha   90.00
_cell.angle_beta   90.00
_cell.angle_gamma   90.00
#
_symmetry.space_group_name_H-M   'P 1'
#
loop_
_entity.id
_entity.type
_entity.pdbx_description
1 polymer ?
#
loop_
_entity_poly.entity_id
_entity_poly.type
_entity_poly.pdbx_seq_one_letter_code
_entity_poly.pdbx_strand_id
1 'polypeptide(L)'
;MCRFKSGIILKNKIVIAPEDNESHSDLLEILGIKDDYIGASKTFVRAELVPKKDDEWWIDPAEKPEKWVFVVDQDIIPDWFDKETHEKEFRESVCDWWRKHVLVDKKLEELKTGFYRLKRCEVKKLLNDVRVMLDSSQVGKMCGSSQVGVMWDSSQVGKMWGSSQVGEMWGSSTARDFKNYPVIKIMIPDGGKFEMVVHKNKDDE
;
A
#
# COMPACT_ATOMS: atom_id res chain seq x y z
N MET A 1 9.88 -0.89 -7.38
CA MET A 1 8.48 -0.41 -7.31
C MET A 1 8.54 1.07 -7.05
N CYS A 2 8.02 1.88 -7.97
CA CYS A 2 7.96 3.32 -7.76
C CYS A 2 7.04 3.59 -6.55
N ARG A 3 7.54 4.31 -5.57
CA ARG A 3 6.78 4.68 -4.37
C ARG A 3 6.32 6.11 -4.56
N PHE A 4 5.09 6.29 -4.98
CA PHE A 4 4.43 7.59 -5.10
C PHE A 4 2.97 7.44 -4.69
N LYS A 5 2.25 8.53 -4.56
CA LYS A 5 0.81 8.53 -4.32
C LYS A 5 0.12 9.34 -5.40
N SER A 6 -0.69 8.65 -6.19
CA SER A 6 -1.43 9.25 -7.30
C SER A 6 -2.82 9.70 -6.90
N GLY A 7 -3.38 10.59 -7.70
CA GLY A 7 -4.75 11.07 -7.57
C GLY A 7 -5.22 11.86 -8.78
N ILE A 8 -6.51 12.13 -8.78
CA ILE A 8 -7.18 12.95 -9.80
C ILE A 8 -7.68 14.24 -9.15
N ILE A 9 -7.27 15.36 -9.70
CA ILE A 9 -7.78 16.68 -9.35
C ILE A 9 -8.93 17.00 -10.29
N LEU A 10 -10.10 17.20 -9.74
CA LEU A 10 -11.29 17.72 -10.42
C LEU A 10 -11.53 19.16 -9.99
N LYS A 11 -12.28 19.92 -10.77
CA LYS A 11 -12.53 21.36 -10.51
C LYS A 11 -13.00 21.66 -9.07
N ASN A 12 -13.69 20.73 -8.43
CA ASN A 12 -14.30 20.94 -7.11
C ASN A 12 -13.89 19.91 -6.06
N LYS A 13 -13.00 18.97 -6.39
CA LYS A 13 -12.54 17.95 -5.44
C LYS A 13 -11.25 17.28 -5.89
N ILE A 14 -10.54 16.73 -4.93
CA ILE A 14 -9.39 15.86 -5.14
C ILE A 14 -9.76 14.44 -4.73
N VAL A 15 -9.35 13.46 -5.53
CA VAL A 15 -9.56 12.04 -5.27
C VAL A 15 -8.21 11.35 -5.28
N ILE A 16 -7.81 10.81 -4.14
CA ILE A 16 -6.56 10.06 -4.00
C ILE A 16 -6.82 8.59 -4.34
N ALA A 17 -5.91 7.98 -5.07
CA ALA A 17 -5.99 6.57 -5.42
C ALA A 17 -6.13 5.68 -4.17
N PRO A 18 -7.06 4.72 -4.16
CA PRO A 18 -7.30 3.89 -2.99
C PRO A 18 -6.19 2.86 -2.80
N GLU A 19 -5.96 2.46 -1.55
CA GLU A 19 -5.05 1.38 -1.17
C GLU A 19 -3.65 1.47 -1.83
N ASP A 20 -3.26 0.43 -2.58
CA ASP A 20 -1.99 0.29 -3.31
C ASP A 20 -2.13 0.46 -4.83
N ASN A 21 -3.32 0.79 -5.30
CA ASN A 21 -3.54 1.14 -6.70
C ASN A 21 -3.09 2.59 -6.95
N GLU A 22 -2.11 2.76 -7.80
CA GLU A 22 -1.57 4.08 -8.19
C GLU A 22 -1.84 4.38 -9.68
N SER A 23 -2.74 3.62 -10.33
CA SER A 23 -3.12 3.81 -11.72
C SER A 23 -4.11 4.97 -11.87
N HIS A 24 -3.72 6.00 -12.59
CA HIS A 24 -4.64 7.10 -12.95
C HIS A 24 -5.81 6.62 -13.81
N SER A 25 -5.57 5.67 -14.74
CA SER A 25 -6.63 5.14 -15.62
C SER A 25 -7.68 4.37 -14.82
N ASP A 26 -7.25 3.51 -13.87
CA ASP A 26 -8.18 2.79 -13.00
C ASP A 26 -8.98 3.76 -12.12
N LEU A 27 -8.33 4.82 -11.63
CA LEU A 27 -9.01 5.83 -10.82
C LEU A 27 -10.03 6.62 -11.64
N LEU A 28 -9.74 6.93 -12.90
CA LEU A 28 -10.70 7.56 -13.82
C LEU A 28 -11.88 6.63 -14.11
N GLU A 29 -11.64 5.33 -14.30
CA GLU A 29 -12.69 4.33 -14.47
C GLU A 29 -13.61 4.25 -13.25
N ILE A 30 -13.04 4.19 -12.05
CA ILE A 30 -13.79 4.23 -10.78
C ILE A 30 -14.65 5.50 -10.66
N LEU A 31 -14.15 6.64 -11.16
CA LEU A 31 -14.88 7.91 -11.16
C LEU A 31 -15.92 8.01 -12.29
N GLY A 32 -16.00 7.04 -13.20
CA GLY A 32 -16.85 7.08 -14.38
C GLY A 32 -16.45 8.16 -15.40
N ILE A 33 -15.18 8.57 -15.36
CA ILE A 33 -14.61 9.58 -16.27
C ILE A 33 -13.89 8.85 -17.40
N LYS A 34 -14.31 9.15 -18.64
CA LYS A 34 -13.65 8.58 -19.81
C LYS A 34 -12.24 9.13 -19.92
N ASP A 35 -11.26 8.24 -20.00
CA ASP A 35 -9.88 8.58 -20.31
C ASP A 35 -9.73 8.91 -21.80
N ASP A 36 -10.11 10.14 -22.15
CA ASP A 36 -10.09 10.66 -23.53
C ASP A 36 -9.03 11.75 -23.64
N TYR A 37 -8.01 11.47 -24.43
CA TYR A 37 -6.83 12.33 -24.57
C TYR A 37 -7.17 13.78 -25.02
N ILE A 38 -8.23 13.96 -25.79
CA ILE A 38 -8.64 15.27 -26.31
C ILE A 38 -9.67 15.96 -25.41
N GLY A 39 -10.64 15.23 -24.85
CA GLY A 39 -11.71 15.78 -24.01
C GLY A 39 -11.37 15.83 -22.53
N ALA A 40 -10.56 14.90 -22.05
CA ALA A 40 -10.18 14.70 -20.67
C ALA A 40 -9.39 15.87 -20.09
N SER A 41 -8.54 16.51 -20.89
CA SER A 41 -7.73 17.67 -20.52
C SER A 41 -8.54 18.87 -19.98
N LYS A 42 -9.86 18.89 -20.15
CA LYS A 42 -10.73 19.96 -19.64
C LYS A 42 -11.42 19.65 -18.32
N THR A 43 -11.45 18.40 -17.92
CA THR A 43 -12.27 17.93 -16.80
C THR A 43 -11.49 17.47 -15.58
N PHE A 44 -10.22 17.09 -15.75
CA PHE A 44 -9.39 16.62 -14.66
C PHE A 44 -7.89 16.93 -14.86
N VAL A 45 -7.13 16.77 -13.80
CA VAL A 45 -5.66 16.76 -13.81
C VAL A 45 -5.17 15.51 -13.08
N ARG A 46 -4.28 14.73 -13.74
CA ARG A 46 -3.52 13.65 -13.12
C ARG A 46 -2.41 14.25 -12.30
N ALA A 47 -2.32 13.86 -11.04
CA ALA A 47 -1.31 14.38 -10.14
C ALA A 47 -0.71 13.28 -9.27
N GLU A 48 0.53 13.49 -8.89
CA GLU A 48 1.28 12.60 -8.03
C GLU A 48 2.02 13.37 -6.94
N LEU A 49 2.16 12.76 -5.77
CA LEU A 49 3.11 13.17 -4.77
C LEU A 49 4.19 12.10 -4.68
N VAL A 50 5.42 12.45 -5.08
CA VAL A 50 6.54 11.52 -5.27
C VAL A 50 7.63 11.85 -4.24
N PRO A 51 8.11 10.87 -3.45
CA PRO A 51 9.26 11.10 -2.59
C PRO A 51 10.52 11.32 -3.42
N LYS A 52 11.41 12.20 -3.01
CA LYS A 52 12.67 12.49 -3.72
C LYS A 52 13.60 11.29 -3.79
N LYS A 53 13.46 10.35 -2.83
CA LYS A 53 14.17 9.07 -2.78
C LYS A 53 13.20 7.98 -2.33
N ASP A 54 13.38 6.77 -2.81
CA ASP A 54 12.48 5.65 -2.52
C ASP A 54 12.35 5.33 -1.02
N ASP A 55 13.42 5.49 -0.24
CA ASP A 55 13.41 5.30 1.20
C ASP A 55 12.71 6.43 1.98
N GLU A 56 12.50 7.58 1.35
CA GLU A 56 11.79 8.73 1.94
C GLU A 56 10.25 8.56 1.91
N TRP A 57 9.73 7.57 1.21
CA TRP A 57 8.29 7.21 1.23
C TRP A 57 7.72 7.05 2.64
N TRP A 58 8.53 6.58 3.57
CA TRP A 58 8.14 6.31 4.95
C TRP A 58 8.17 7.54 5.87
N ILE A 59 8.46 8.70 5.32
CA ILE A 59 8.45 9.98 6.01
C ILE A 59 7.11 10.64 5.78
N ASP A 60 6.42 11.04 6.86
CA ASP A 60 5.13 11.76 6.75
C ASP A 60 5.32 13.02 5.88
N PRO A 61 4.61 13.13 4.75
CA PRO A 61 4.74 14.27 3.85
C PRO A 61 4.35 15.61 4.51
N ALA A 62 3.59 15.59 5.60
CA ALA A 62 3.28 16.79 6.36
C ALA A 62 4.39 17.20 7.33
N GLU A 63 5.18 16.25 7.85
CA GLU A 63 6.32 16.56 8.72
C GLU A 63 7.52 17.07 7.93
N LYS A 64 7.76 16.52 6.73
CA LYS A 64 8.89 16.88 5.86
C LYS A 64 8.45 17.07 4.41
N PRO A 65 7.70 18.13 4.11
CA PRO A 65 7.17 18.39 2.77
C PRO A 65 8.27 18.59 1.71
N GLU A 66 9.45 19.03 2.12
CA GLU A 66 10.60 19.21 1.23
C GLU A 66 11.18 17.89 0.70
N LYS A 67 10.80 16.74 1.29
CA LYS A 67 11.17 15.40 0.82
C LYS A 67 10.28 14.90 -0.29
N TRP A 68 9.18 15.59 -0.58
CA TRP A 68 8.18 15.19 -1.55
C TRP A 68 8.02 16.20 -2.66
N VAL A 69 7.84 15.73 -3.88
CA VAL A 69 7.63 16.54 -5.08
C VAL A 69 6.22 16.32 -5.60
N PHE A 70 5.50 17.42 -5.83
CA PHE A 70 4.24 17.38 -6.55
C PHE A 70 4.51 17.36 -8.06
N VAL A 71 3.92 16.41 -8.75
CA VAL A 71 4.04 16.21 -10.19
C VAL A 71 2.66 16.26 -10.83
N VAL A 72 2.54 16.98 -11.93
CA VAL A 72 1.38 16.90 -12.83
C VAL A 72 1.76 15.96 -13.96
N ASP A 73 1.01 14.85 -14.07
CA ASP A 73 1.29 13.76 -15.02
C ASP A 73 0.38 13.87 -16.26
N GLN A 74 0.39 15.03 -16.89
CA GLN A 74 -0.26 15.25 -18.20
C GLN A 74 0.26 16.50 -18.89
N ASP A 75 0.21 16.51 -20.24
CA ASP A 75 0.69 17.62 -21.04
C ASP A 75 -0.30 18.77 -21.17
N ILE A 76 -1.60 18.46 -21.28
CA ILE A 76 -2.66 19.45 -21.47
C ILE A 76 -3.31 19.75 -20.13
N ILE A 77 -3.17 20.99 -19.71
CA ILE A 77 -3.69 21.48 -18.42
C ILE A 77 -4.97 22.30 -18.66
N PRO A 78 -6.08 22.01 -17.93
CA PRO A 78 -7.31 22.79 -18.06
C PRO A 78 -7.15 24.22 -17.52
N ASP A 79 -7.83 25.18 -18.13
CA ASP A 79 -7.75 26.61 -17.78
C ASP A 79 -8.16 26.90 -16.31
N TRP A 80 -8.97 26.04 -15.71
CA TRP A 80 -9.39 26.19 -14.31
C TRP A 80 -8.35 25.72 -13.28
N PHE A 81 -7.28 25.04 -13.73
CA PHE A 81 -6.25 24.52 -12.84
C PHE A 81 -5.28 25.63 -12.42
N ASP A 82 -5.26 25.91 -11.13
CA ASP A 82 -4.25 26.75 -10.48
C ASP A 82 -3.26 25.87 -9.71
N LYS A 83 -2.00 25.91 -10.14
CA LYS A 83 -0.99 24.99 -9.61
C LYS A 83 -0.77 25.17 -8.12
N GLU A 84 -0.69 26.40 -7.64
CA GLU A 84 -0.35 26.68 -6.24
C GLU A 84 -1.48 26.21 -5.30
N THR A 85 -2.70 26.56 -5.63
CA THR A 85 -3.89 26.16 -4.86
C THR A 85 -4.07 24.64 -4.87
N HIS A 86 -4.07 24.02 -6.06
CA HIS A 86 -4.34 22.60 -6.19
C HIS A 86 -3.19 21.70 -5.69
N GLU A 87 -1.93 22.15 -5.80
CA GLU A 87 -0.81 21.46 -5.15
C GLU A 87 -1.00 21.41 -3.64
N LYS A 88 -1.39 22.54 -3.01
CA LYS A 88 -1.64 22.58 -1.57
C LYS A 88 -2.74 21.62 -1.16
N GLU A 89 -3.89 21.67 -1.81
CA GLU A 89 -5.03 20.78 -1.53
C GLU A 89 -4.70 19.31 -1.78
N PHE A 90 -3.92 19.03 -2.84
CA PHE A 90 -3.48 17.66 -3.14
C PHE A 90 -2.54 17.12 -2.06
N ARG A 91 -1.59 17.94 -1.62
CA ARG A 91 -0.68 17.58 -0.52
C ARG A 91 -1.45 17.29 0.77
N GLU A 92 -2.42 18.12 1.13
CA GLU A 92 -3.27 17.90 2.30
C GLU A 92 -4.02 16.56 2.19
N SER A 93 -4.61 16.26 1.04
CA SER A 93 -5.33 15.01 0.78
C SER A 93 -4.41 13.78 0.86
N VAL A 94 -3.18 13.87 0.33
CA VAL A 94 -2.18 12.79 0.45
C VAL A 94 -1.70 12.63 1.89
N CYS A 95 -1.49 13.72 2.62
CA CYS A 95 -1.10 13.65 4.04
C CYS A 95 -2.16 12.93 4.87
N ASP A 96 -3.43 13.21 4.64
CA ASP A 96 -4.55 12.56 5.34
C ASP A 96 -4.62 11.07 5.01
N TRP A 97 -4.45 10.73 3.72
CA TRP A 97 -4.35 9.33 3.30
C TRP A 97 -3.14 8.64 3.96
N TRP A 98 -1.97 9.26 3.92
CA TRP A 98 -0.73 8.69 4.45
C TRP A 98 -0.85 8.38 5.94
N ARG A 99 -1.32 9.34 6.75
CA ARG A 99 -1.49 9.17 8.19
C ARG A 99 -2.48 8.08 8.57
N LYS A 100 -3.47 7.85 7.72
CA LYS A 100 -4.48 6.81 7.92
C LYS A 100 -3.97 5.43 7.59
N HIS A 101 -3.10 5.31 6.58
CA HIS A 101 -2.76 4.02 5.99
C HIS A 101 -1.29 3.61 6.18
N VAL A 102 -0.39 4.53 6.53
CA VAL A 102 1.04 4.24 6.70
C VAL A 102 1.42 4.28 8.17
N LEU A 103 1.91 3.17 8.67
CA LEU A 103 2.31 2.99 10.06
C LEU A 103 3.80 2.69 10.12
N VAL A 104 4.55 3.49 10.85
CA VAL A 104 6.00 3.36 11.01
C VAL A 104 6.34 3.27 12.49
N ASP A 105 7.19 2.30 12.85
CA ASP A 105 7.69 2.11 14.22
C ASP A 105 6.57 1.95 15.27
N LYS A 106 5.45 1.28 14.91
CA LYS A 106 4.30 1.10 15.80
C LYS A 106 4.24 -0.31 16.38
N LYS A 107 3.78 -0.39 17.63
CA LYS A 107 3.37 -1.65 18.28
C LYS A 107 1.85 -1.63 18.48
N LEU A 108 1.17 -2.60 17.90
CA LEU A 108 -0.28 -2.66 17.84
C LEU A 108 -0.78 -4.02 18.36
N GLU A 109 -1.83 -4.02 19.17
CA GLU A 109 -2.47 -5.25 19.61
C GLU A 109 -3.23 -5.92 18.46
N GLU A 110 -4.00 -5.14 17.69
CA GLU A 110 -4.77 -5.67 16.57
C GLU A 110 -5.05 -4.61 15.49
N LEU A 111 -5.21 -5.08 14.25
CA LEU A 111 -5.81 -4.34 13.13
C LEU A 111 -7.07 -5.10 12.69
N LYS A 112 -8.21 -4.42 12.60
CA LYS A 112 -9.53 -5.03 12.38
C LYS A 112 -9.99 -4.99 10.94
N THR A 113 -9.88 -3.82 10.32
CA THR A 113 -10.33 -3.57 8.94
C THR A 113 -9.45 -2.53 8.29
N GLY A 114 -9.38 -2.57 6.96
CA GLY A 114 -8.72 -1.55 6.15
C GLY A 114 -7.42 -2.01 5.50
N PHE A 115 -6.84 -1.09 4.75
CA PHE A 115 -5.55 -1.28 4.10
C PHE A 115 -4.46 -0.52 4.87
N TYR A 116 -3.30 -1.15 5.06
CA TYR A 116 -2.16 -0.55 5.76
C TYR A 116 -0.84 -0.90 5.07
N ARG A 117 0.10 0.03 5.13
CA ARG A 117 1.51 -0.20 4.83
C ARG A 117 2.30 -0.09 6.13
N LEU A 118 3.03 -1.13 6.50
CA LEU A 118 3.70 -1.24 7.78
C LEU A 118 5.22 -1.27 7.58
N LYS A 119 5.93 -0.39 8.26
CA LYS A 119 7.41 -0.40 8.32
C LYS A 119 7.90 -0.49 9.76
N ARG A 120 8.70 -1.52 10.06
CA ARG A 120 9.24 -1.78 11.40
C ARG A 120 8.15 -1.80 12.48
N CYS A 121 6.96 -2.31 12.12
CA CYS A 121 5.84 -2.44 13.04
C CYS A 121 5.78 -3.85 13.64
N GLU A 122 5.24 -3.92 14.85
CA GLU A 122 4.87 -5.17 15.51
C GLU A 122 3.36 -5.17 15.70
N VAL A 123 2.66 -6.08 15.01
CA VAL A 123 1.21 -6.24 15.10
C VAL A 123 0.92 -7.64 15.65
N LYS A 124 0.27 -7.74 16.81
CA LYS A 124 -0.02 -9.05 17.40
C LYS A 124 -1.06 -9.81 16.58
N LYS A 125 -2.06 -9.12 16.01
CA LYS A 125 -3.16 -9.81 15.34
C LYS A 125 -3.75 -9.01 14.19
N LEU A 126 -3.86 -9.63 13.01
CA LEU A 126 -4.71 -9.19 11.91
C LEU A 126 -6.02 -9.95 11.95
N LEU A 127 -7.14 -9.24 11.77
CA LEU A 127 -8.49 -9.82 11.74
C LEU A 127 -9.03 -9.87 10.31
N ASN A 128 -10.31 -10.20 10.18
CA ASN A 128 -11.00 -10.17 8.89
C ASN A 128 -10.92 -8.78 8.25
N ASP A 129 -10.92 -8.74 6.92
CA ASP A 129 -10.96 -7.52 6.11
C ASP A 129 -9.75 -6.57 6.30
N VAL A 130 -8.63 -7.10 6.78
CA VAL A 130 -7.36 -6.37 6.83
C VAL A 130 -6.49 -6.77 5.65
N ARG A 131 -6.01 -5.77 4.91
CA ARG A 131 -4.98 -5.92 3.88
C ARG A 131 -3.77 -5.09 4.27
N VAL A 132 -2.58 -5.69 4.23
CA VAL A 132 -1.33 -5.00 4.60
C VAL A 132 -0.22 -5.26 3.60
N MET A 133 0.73 -4.34 3.54
CA MET A 133 2.05 -4.51 2.91
C MET A 133 3.12 -4.31 3.99
N LEU A 134 4.05 -5.26 4.11
CA LEU A 134 5.06 -5.28 5.17
C LEU A 134 6.43 -4.89 4.65
N ASP A 135 7.14 -4.08 5.42
CA ASP A 135 8.54 -3.72 5.22
C ASP A 135 9.26 -3.84 6.58
N SER A 136 10.04 -4.91 6.75
CA SER A 136 10.71 -5.28 8.01
C SER A 136 9.78 -5.33 9.23
N SER A 137 8.50 -5.67 9.04
CA SER A 137 7.47 -5.68 10.08
C SER A 137 7.14 -7.10 10.53
N GLN A 138 6.55 -7.22 11.72
CA GLN A 138 6.15 -8.51 12.28
C GLN A 138 4.65 -8.55 12.54
N VAL A 139 4.02 -9.66 12.12
CA VAL A 139 2.63 -9.98 12.41
C VAL A 139 2.59 -11.28 13.20
N GLY A 140 2.14 -11.24 14.44
CA GLY A 140 2.05 -12.42 15.30
C GLY A 140 1.05 -13.44 14.78
N LYS A 141 -0.17 -13.00 14.41
CA LYS A 141 -1.24 -13.89 13.95
C LYS A 141 -2.13 -13.23 12.90
N MET A 142 -2.42 -13.96 11.84
CA MET A 142 -3.47 -13.66 10.86
C MET A 142 -4.70 -14.53 11.13
N CYS A 143 -5.90 -13.96 11.03
CA CYS A 143 -7.16 -14.65 11.32
C CYS A 143 -8.22 -14.35 10.25
N GLY A 144 -9.15 -15.28 10.06
CA GLY A 144 -10.25 -15.13 9.12
C GLY A 144 -9.76 -14.99 7.68
N SER A 145 -10.19 -13.95 6.99
CA SER A 145 -9.81 -13.63 5.59
C SER A 145 -8.76 -12.53 5.47
N SER A 146 -7.98 -12.28 6.53
CA SER A 146 -6.93 -11.25 6.49
C SER A 146 -5.87 -11.55 5.43
N GLN A 147 -5.33 -10.50 4.81
CA GLN A 147 -4.39 -10.62 3.69
C GLN A 147 -3.12 -9.81 3.95
N VAL A 148 -1.99 -10.40 3.63
CA VAL A 148 -0.72 -9.69 3.42
C VAL A 148 -0.43 -9.73 1.93
N GLY A 149 -0.47 -8.58 1.27
CA GLY A 149 -0.23 -8.51 -0.17
C GLY A 149 1.23 -8.82 -0.48
N VAL A 150 2.15 -8.08 0.09
CA VAL A 150 3.58 -8.25 -0.15
C VAL A 150 4.36 -8.13 1.16
N MET A 151 5.32 -9.03 1.34
CA MET A 151 6.29 -9.02 2.42
C MET A 151 7.67 -8.69 1.84
N TRP A 152 8.35 -7.69 2.41
CA TRP A 152 9.69 -7.28 2.00
C TRP A 152 10.70 -7.44 3.11
N ASP A 153 11.98 -7.48 2.75
CA ASP A 153 13.13 -7.53 3.65
C ASP A 153 13.06 -8.69 4.66
N SER A 154 13.07 -8.37 5.96
CA SER A 154 13.02 -9.34 7.06
C SER A 154 11.63 -9.44 7.69
N SER A 155 10.57 -9.16 6.95
CA SER A 155 9.19 -9.22 7.44
C SER A 155 8.81 -10.63 7.89
N GLN A 156 7.97 -10.72 8.93
CA GLN A 156 7.58 -12.01 9.49
C GLN A 156 6.08 -12.10 9.76
N VAL A 157 5.50 -13.25 9.43
CA VAL A 157 4.16 -13.66 9.86
C VAL A 157 4.28 -14.92 10.69
N GLY A 158 3.87 -14.87 11.96
CA GLY A 158 4.00 -15.97 12.90
C GLY A 158 2.98 -17.08 12.65
N LYS A 159 1.70 -16.78 12.70
CA LYS A 159 0.61 -17.77 12.55
C LYS A 159 -0.41 -17.34 11.52
N MET A 160 -0.86 -18.28 10.70
CA MET A 160 -1.90 -18.06 9.69
C MET A 160 -3.07 -19.03 9.92
N TRP A 161 -4.26 -18.49 10.18
CA TRP A 161 -5.45 -19.26 10.47
C TRP A 161 -6.62 -18.86 9.58
N GLY A 162 -7.49 -19.82 9.31
CA GLY A 162 -8.66 -19.63 8.44
C GLY A 162 -8.25 -19.49 6.97
N SER A 163 -8.89 -18.60 6.26
CA SER A 163 -8.62 -18.30 4.84
C SER A 163 -7.64 -17.15 4.67
N SER A 164 -6.75 -16.92 5.66
CA SER A 164 -5.77 -15.84 5.56
C SER A 164 -4.75 -16.12 4.43
N GLN A 165 -4.26 -15.04 3.81
CA GLN A 165 -3.42 -15.16 2.62
C GLN A 165 -2.16 -14.29 2.74
N VAL A 166 -1.07 -14.77 2.15
CA VAL A 166 0.13 -13.99 1.83
C VAL A 166 0.31 -14.05 0.31
N GLY A 167 0.33 -12.89 -0.33
CA GLY A 167 0.46 -12.79 -1.78
C GLY A 167 1.88 -13.05 -2.26
N GLU A 168 2.84 -12.24 -1.84
CA GLU A 168 4.23 -12.32 -2.29
C GLU A 168 5.20 -12.17 -1.13
N MET A 169 6.34 -12.85 -1.23
CA MET A 169 7.40 -12.79 -0.24
C MET A 169 8.74 -12.53 -0.92
N TRP A 170 9.46 -11.48 -0.48
CA TRP A 170 10.73 -11.04 -1.01
C TRP A 170 11.79 -10.91 0.09
N GLY A 171 13.06 -11.03 -0.29
CA GLY A 171 14.17 -10.93 0.64
C GLY A 171 14.22 -12.12 1.61
N SER A 172 14.42 -11.84 2.90
CA SER A 172 14.47 -12.82 3.98
C SER A 172 13.14 -12.92 4.75
N SER A 173 12.03 -12.61 4.10
CA SER A 173 10.71 -12.68 4.74
C SER A 173 10.28 -14.10 5.06
N THR A 174 9.54 -14.30 6.14
CA THR A 174 9.09 -15.62 6.61
C THR A 174 7.63 -15.62 7.00
N ALA A 175 6.93 -16.74 6.72
CA ALA A 175 5.60 -17.05 7.23
C ALA A 175 5.62 -18.46 7.85
N ARG A 176 4.93 -18.67 8.98
CA ARG A 176 5.00 -19.92 9.76
C ARG A 176 3.63 -20.34 10.28
N ASP A 177 3.57 -21.56 10.85
CA ASP A 177 2.44 -22.11 11.61
C ASP A 177 1.08 -22.00 10.90
N PHE A 178 0.96 -22.67 9.76
CA PHE A 178 -0.25 -22.66 8.93
C PHE A 178 -1.33 -23.60 9.49
N LYS A 179 -2.57 -23.10 9.63
CA LYS A 179 -3.77 -23.89 9.97
C LYS A 179 -4.91 -23.57 9.01
N ASN A 180 -5.68 -24.59 8.61
CA ASN A 180 -6.86 -24.46 7.75
C ASN A 180 -6.54 -23.90 6.33
N TYR A 181 -5.49 -24.42 5.69
CA TYR A 181 -5.17 -24.19 4.28
C TYR A 181 -4.98 -22.72 3.86
N PRO A 182 -4.09 -21.95 4.49
CA PRO A 182 -3.75 -20.63 4.00
C PRO A 182 -3.13 -20.70 2.60
N VAL A 183 -3.31 -19.64 1.82
CA VAL A 183 -2.71 -19.54 0.48
C VAL A 183 -1.48 -18.62 0.55
N ILE A 184 -0.36 -19.14 0.05
CA ILE A 184 0.90 -18.39 -0.06
C ILE A 184 1.39 -18.47 -1.49
N LYS A 185 1.62 -17.32 -2.09
CA LYS A 185 2.35 -17.19 -3.35
C LYS A 185 3.73 -16.64 -3.05
N ILE A 186 4.76 -17.40 -3.45
CA ILE A 186 6.15 -17.02 -3.21
C ILE A 186 6.78 -16.63 -4.54
N MET A 187 7.33 -15.43 -4.61
CA MET A 187 8.18 -14.97 -5.72
C MET A 187 9.63 -15.10 -5.29
N ILE A 188 10.41 -15.90 -6.00
CA ILE A 188 11.84 -16.09 -5.73
C ILE A 188 12.62 -15.28 -6.77
N PRO A 189 13.41 -14.28 -6.36
CA PRO A 189 14.28 -13.57 -7.29
C PRO A 189 15.29 -14.51 -7.96
N ASP A 190 15.78 -14.16 -9.14
CA ASP A 190 16.80 -14.90 -9.84
C ASP A 190 18.01 -15.19 -8.93
N GLY A 191 18.36 -16.46 -8.77
CA GLY A 191 19.42 -16.93 -7.88
C GLY A 191 19.01 -17.12 -6.42
N GLY A 192 17.75 -16.80 -6.04
CA GLY A 192 17.21 -17.07 -4.70
C GLY A 192 16.99 -18.57 -4.45
N LYS A 193 17.07 -18.97 -3.17
CA LYS A 193 16.71 -20.33 -2.73
C LYS A 193 15.43 -20.27 -1.91
N PHE A 194 14.53 -21.20 -2.16
CA PHE A 194 13.34 -21.41 -1.36
C PHE A 194 13.44 -22.75 -0.61
N GLU A 195 13.23 -22.70 0.69
CA GLU A 195 13.13 -23.89 1.53
C GLU A 195 11.77 -23.86 2.24
N MET A 196 10.96 -24.88 2.01
CA MET A 196 9.71 -25.09 2.72
C MET A 196 9.90 -26.07 3.87
N VAL A 197 9.87 -25.59 5.10
CA VAL A 197 9.87 -26.43 6.29
C VAL A 197 8.42 -26.66 6.72
N VAL A 198 7.92 -27.87 6.49
CA VAL A 198 6.59 -28.29 6.94
C VAL A 198 6.72 -28.91 8.33
N HIS A 199 6.25 -28.20 9.35
CA HIS A 199 6.11 -28.75 10.68
C HIS A 199 4.77 -29.50 10.80
N LYS A 200 4.81 -30.85 10.87
CA LYS A 200 3.62 -31.62 11.25
C LYS A 200 3.33 -31.36 12.73
N ASN A 201 2.12 -30.93 13.04
CA ASN A 201 1.68 -30.88 14.43
C ASN A 201 1.58 -32.31 14.98
N LYS A 202 2.01 -32.53 16.22
CA LYS A 202 1.92 -33.84 16.92
C LYS A 202 0.48 -34.25 17.25
N ASP A 203 -0.50 -33.40 16.94
CA ASP A 203 -1.92 -33.62 17.27
C ASP A 203 -2.73 -34.19 16.10
N ASP A 204 -2.06 -34.61 14.99
CA ASP A 204 -2.70 -35.23 13.83
C ASP A 204 -2.48 -36.76 13.76
N GLU A 205 -2.25 -37.41 14.92
CA GLU A 205 -2.26 -38.90 15.07
C GLU A 205 -3.49 -39.37 15.85
#